data_e08d92577d0d86336a446dfa33096eda
#
_entry.id   e08d92577d0d86336a446dfa33096eda
#
_cell.length_a   1.000
_cell.length_b   1.000
_cell.length_c   1.000
_cell.angle_alpha   90.00
_cell.angle_beta   90.00
_cell.angle_gamma   90.00
#
_symmetry.space_group_name_H-M   'P 1'
#
loop_
_entity.id
_entity.type
_entity.pdbx_description
1 polymer ?
#
loop_
_entity_poly.entity_id
_entity_poly.type
_entity_poly.pdbx_seq_one_letter_code
_entity_poly.pdbx_strand_id
1 'polypeptide(L)'
;MSHRVKADDGRIWLFDKVLIEQRGDYWHFRMWLDGESKYVRESLKTRDLETAKKRAEDRYIELRSDQKSGKRYFSITAEEGVNLYLADKQKLVELKTITKGRHGTISTHLGHWLDYIKRDTKLKELERNAAEGYFAYRIKNAKHGIAHTTLANEQGTINAMMAYLFRAKQSVVEAFDFPKLSKYEIDNEAIRRATLTNDEYNALTKAMRSYVARKASKLDDDEYMMRELARHYVLIAANAGLRTGEQQQLRWCDVKMKKHELGAAMQTKLLAEIYVRKETSKVRKDRKLYCRGGTYFERWKKLSKHTSSTDLIFSLDGKTRISNRAILYHFHRMVRLAGIVDHEARGIVPYSLRHFMITQRVLSGLSFQQVAEMCGTSDTEIRKTYYHLIDDRRLANAVADFRRDKDGRIIPI
;
A
#
# COMPACT_ATOMS: atom_id res chain seq x y z
N MET A 1 45.77 40.24 6.64
CA MET A 1 46.27 38.85 6.53
C MET A 1 47.04 38.74 5.23
N SER A 2 48.35 38.39 5.28
CA SER A 2 49.24 38.35 4.12
C SER A 2 48.84 37.26 3.16
N HIS A 3 48.38 37.64 1.96
CA HIS A 3 48.09 36.69 0.87
C HIS A 3 49.41 36.17 0.31
N ARG A 4 49.75 34.89 0.58
CA ARG A 4 50.83 34.22 -0.12
C ARG A 4 50.39 33.95 -1.56
N VAL A 5 50.80 34.83 -2.47
CA VAL A 5 50.70 34.61 -3.92
C VAL A 5 51.96 33.87 -4.34
N LYS A 6 51.84 32.57 -4.66
CA LYS A 6 52.91 31.84 -5.35
C LYS A 6 52.58 31.88 -6.84
N ALA A 7 53.37 32.56 -7.63
CA ALA A 7 53.30 32.54 -9.08
C ALA A 7 54.36 31.59 -9.61
N ASP A 8 53.95 30.53 -10.32
CA ASP A 8 54.82 29.63 -11.06
C ASP A 8 54.12 29.30 -12.37
N ASP A 9 54.76 29.55 -13.50
CA ASP A 9 54.27 29.25 -14.87
C ASP A 9 52.82 29.68 -15.21
N GLY A 10 52.46 30.94 -14.90
CA GLY A 10 51.07 31.40 -15.19
C GLY A 10 49.99 30.82 -14.29
N ARG A 11 50.39 30.16 -13.21
CA ARG A 11 49.50 29.61 -12.19
C ARG A 11 49.64 30.39 -10.89
N ILE A 12 48.55 30.84 -10.35
CA ILE A 12 48.50 31.63 -9.11
C ILE A 12 47.68 30.94 -8.07
N TRP A 13 48.24 30.67 -6.91
CA TRP A 13 47.56 30.11 -5.77
C TRP A 13 47.06 31.22 -4.82
N LEU A 14 45.76 31.14 -4.48
CA LEU A 14 45.10 31.98 -3.48
C LEU A 14 44.66 31.11 -2.30
N PHE A 15 44.94 31.58 -1.09
CA PHE A 15 44.56 30.90 0.17
C PHE A 15 45.08 29.45 0.29
N ASP A 16 46.13 29.07 -0.43
CA ASP A 16 46.66 27.70 -0.54
C ASP A 16 45.64 26.63 -0.97
N LYS A 17 44.46 27.05 -1.48
CA LYS A 17 43.35 26.17 -1.84
C LYS A 17 42.74 26.42 -3.21
N VAL A 18 42.91 27.59 -3.75
CA VAL A 18 42.40 28.01 -5.04
C VAL A 18 43.55 28.22 -6.02
N LEU A 19 43.46 27.55 -7.16
CA LEU A 19 44.33 27.78 -8.28
C LEU A 19 43.61 28.60 -9.33
N ILE A 20 44.19 29.73 -9.74
CA ILE A 20 43.79 30.43 -10.95
C ILE A 20 44.86 30.24 -12.02
N GLU A 21 44.43 29.86 -13.22
CA GLU A 21 45.31 29.60 -14.36
C GLU A 21 44.71 30.22 -15.62
N GLN A 22 45.58 30.73 -16.50
CA GLN A 22 45.12 31.24 -17.79
C GLN A 22 44.95 30.08 -18.78
N ARG A 23 43.80 30.01 -19.42
CA ARG A 23 43.51 29.07 -20.51
C ARG A 23 42.93 29.84 -21.70
N GLY A 24 43.73 29.88 -22.74
CA GLY A 24 43.46 30.79 -23.85
C GLY A 24 43.47 32.25 -23.35
N ASP A 25 42.46 33.01 -23.72
CA ASP A 25 42.34 34.43 -23.36
C ASP A 25 41.78 34.71 -21.95
N TYR A 26 41.28 33.68 -21.26
CA TYR A 26 40.56 33.88 -20.01
C TYR A 26 41.20 33.20 -18.82
N TRP A 27 41.05 33.82 -17.65
CA TRP A 27 41.43 33.23 -16.40
C TRP A 27 40.38 32.23 -15.94
N HIS A 28 40.82 31.09 -15.36
CA HIS A 28 40.02 30.00 -14.85
C HIS A 28 40.29 29.76 -13.37
N PHE A 29 39.25 29.48 -12.63
CA PHE A 29 39.21 29.13 -11.21
C PHE A 29 39.23 27.62 -11.05
N ARG A 30 40.02 27.12 -10.12
CA ARG A 30 40.02 25.71 -9.73
C ARG A 30 40.17 25.59 -8.22
N MET A 31 39.24 24.87 -7.57
CA MET A 31 39.25 24.60 -6.13
C MET A 31 38.86 23.16 -5.86
N TRP A 32 39.55 22.50 -4.95
CA TRP A 32 39.18 21.18 -4.45
C TRP A 32 38.11 21.32 -3.37
N LEU A 33 37.03 20.53 -3.46
CA LEU A 33 35.99 20.44 -2.45
C LEU A 33 36.20 19.15 -1.65
N ASP A 34 36.75 19.25 -0.45
CA ASP A 34 37.03 18.08 0.41
C ASP A 34 35.81 17.21 0.68
N GLY A 35 34.69 17.84 0.98
CA GLY A 35 33.42 17.12 1.27
C GLY A 35 32.74 16.41 0.08
N GLU A 36 33.21 16.71 -1.16
CA GLU A 36 32.66 16.13 -2.39
C GLU A 36 33.71 15.38 -3.22
N SER A 37 34.98 15.43 -2.78
CA SER A 37 36.15 14.81 -3.46
C SER A 37 36.25 15.13 -4.95
N LYS A 38 35.97 16.38 -5.32
CA LYS A 38 35.97 16.86 -6.70
C LYS A 38 36.48 18.29 -6.82
N TYR A 39 37.01 18.61 -8.01
CA TYR A 39 37.41 19.96 -8.33
C TYR A 39 36.27 20.77 -8.94
N VAL A 40 35.96 21.93 -8.37
CA VAL A 40 35.24 23.00 -9.07
C VAL A 40 36.20 23.64 -10.07
N ARG A 41 35.71 23.82 -11.31
CA ARG A 41 36.47 24.48 -12.38
C ARG A 41 35.51 25.41 -13.12
N GLU A 42 35.82 26.70 -13.11
CA GLU A 42 34.95 27.72 -13.72
C GLU A 42 35.82 28.75 -14.47
N SER A 43 35.28 29.31 -15.55
CA SER A 43 35.89 30.49 -16.16
C SER A 43 35.54 31.71 -15.33
N LEU A 44 36.56 32.55 -15.05
CA LEU A 44 36.35 33.84 -14.36
C LEU A 44 35.89 34.94 -15.34
N LYS A 45 35.74 34.60 -16.62
CA LYS A 45 35.19 35.49 -17.67
C LYS A 45 35.90 36.86 -17.73
N THR A 46 37.20 36.88 -17.53
CA THR A 46 38.03 38.08 -17.59
C THR A 46 39.40 37.73 -18.15
N ARG A 47 40.03 38.69 -18.85
CA ARG A 47 41.41 38.63 -19.33
C ARG A 47 42.37 39.35 -18.35
N ASP A 48 41.81 40.25 -17.52
CA ASP A 48 42.56 41.03 -16.56
C ASP A 48 42.83 40.20 -15.29
N LEU A 49 44.11 40.18 -14.86
CA LEU A 49 44.55 39.39 -13.71
C LEU A 49 43.97 39.87 -12.38
N GLU A 50 43.91 41.19 -12.15
CA GLU A 50 43.47 41.74 -10.88
C GLU A 50 41.93 41.50 -10.71
N THR A 51 41.19 41.66 -11.78
CA THR A 51 39.78 41.29 -11.82
C THR A 51 39.58 39.78 -11.59
N ALA A 52 40.46 38.94 -12.15
CA ALA A 52 40.44 37.49 -11.93
C ALA A 52 40.67 37.12 -10.47
N LYS A 53 41.65 37.72 -9.80
CA LYS A 53 41.93 37.51 -8.38
C LYS A 53 40.72 37.87 -7.54
N LYS A 54 40.11 39.05 -7.74
CA LYS A 54 38.95 39.52 -6.99
C LYS A 54 37.79 38.55 -7.18
N ARG A 55 37.46 38.16 -8.42
CA ARG A 55 36.37 37.19 -8.69
C ARG A 55 36.64 35.81 -8.08
N ALA A 56 37.89 35.39 -8.05
CA ALA A 56 38.30 34.12 -7.44
C ALA A 56 38.16 34.16 -5.90
N GLU A 57 38.49 35.29 -5.26
CA GLU A 57 38.26 35.50 -3.83
C GLU A 57 36.80 35.47 -3.46
N ASP A 58 35.94 36.22 -4.20
CA ASP A 58 34.51 36.24 -3.99
C ASP A 58 33.93 34.81 -4.12
N ARG A 59 34.35 34.09 -5.15
CA ARG A 59 33.93 32.72 -5.40
C ARG A 59 34.39 31.73 -4.34
N TYR A 60 35.62 31.88 -3.84
CA TYR A 60 36.12 31.09 -2.74
C TYR A 60 35.30 31.28 -1.44
N ILE A 61 34.99 32.53 -1.11
CA ILE A 61 34.16 32.85 0.07
C ILE A 61 32.76 32.21 -0.04
N GLU A 62 32.15 32.34 -1.20
CA GLU A 62 30.82 31.75 -1.48
C GLU A 62 30.85 30.21 -1.31
N LEU A 63 31.78 29.53 -1.97
CA LEU A 63 31.91 28.07 -1.89
C LEU A 63 32.22 27.60 -0.47
N ARG A 64 33.05 28.35 0.28
CA ARG A 64 33.32 28.02 1.70
C ARG A 64 32.14 28.23 2.60
N SER A 65 31.34 29.26 2.35
CA SER A 65 30.09 29.50 3.06
C SER A 65 29.08 28.38 2.81
N ASP A 66 28.94 27.97 1.56
CA ASP A 66 28.07 26.85 1.16
C ASP A 66 28.53 25.53 1.79
N GLN A 67 29.84 25.22 1.79
CA GLN A 67 30.37 24.06 2.49
C GLN A 67 30.11 24.08 4.00
N LYS A 68 30.33 25.21 4.67
CA LYS A 68 30.03 25.37 6.11
C LYS A 68 28.53 25.19 6.43
N SER A 69 27.64 25.63 5.52
CA SER A 69 26.20 25.45 5.66
C SER A 69 25.76 24.04 5.25
N GLY A 70 26.69 23.14 4.82
CA GLY A 70 26.42 21.79 4.39
C GLY A 70 25.78 21.68 3.01
N LYS A 71 25.78 22.75 2.20
CA LYS A 71 25.35 22.69 0.81
C LYS A 71 26.42 22.02 -0.04
N ARG A 72 26.00 21.14 -0.96
CA ARG A 72 26.91 20.55 -1.96
C ARG A 72 26.93 21.38 -3.23
N TYR A 73 28.09 21.53 -3.82
CA TYR A 73 28.27 22.21 -5.12
C TYR A 73 27.76 21.33 -6.28
N PHE A 74 28.23 20.06 -6.29
CA PHE A 74 27.79 19.11 -7.31
C PHE A 74 26.41 18.54 -6.98
N SER A 75 25.57 18.50 -7.98
CA SER A 75 24.26 17.87 -7.86
C SER A 75 24.39 16.36 -7.99
N ILE A 76 23.66 15.63 -7.14
CA ILE A 76 23.47 14.20 -7.31
C ILE A 76 22.42 13.96 -8.39
N THR A 77 22.44 12.74 -8.98
CA THR A 77 21.43 12.32 -9.94
C THR A 77 20.11 11.96 -9.26
N ALA A 78 19.03 11.88 -10.03
CA ALA A 78 17.74 11.41 -9.57
C ALA A 78 17.84 9.98 -8.98
N GLU A 79 18.60 9.09 -9.63
CA GLU A 79 18.83 7.73 -9.15
C GLU A 79 19.58 7.70 -7.82
N GLU A 80 20.64 8.48 -7.68
CA GLU A 80 21.37 8.62 -6.41
C GLU A 80 20.45 9.15 -5.29
N GLY A 81 19.58 10.11 -5.60
CA GLY A 81 18.61 10.65 -4.65
C GLY A 81 17.58 9.61 -4.21
N VAL A 82 17.05 8.83 -5.14
CA VAL A 82 16.14 7.71 -4.85
C VAL A 82 16.84 6.68 -3.96
N ASN A 83 18.06 6.30 -4.28
CA ASN A 83 18.82 5.32 -3.50
C ASN A 83 19.09 5.80 -2.06
N LEU A 84 19.42 7.08 -1.87
CA LEU A 84 19.55 7.68 -0.53
C LEU A 84 18.26 7.59 0.27
N TYR A 85 17.12 7.91 -0.35
CA TYR A 85 15.83 7.84 0.31
C TYR A 85 15.42 6.40 0.63
N LEU A 86 15.64 5.46 -0.29
CA LEU A 86 15.34 4.04 -0.06
C LEU A 86 16.19 3.44 1.05
N ALA A 87 17.48 3.83 1.14
CA ALA A 87 18.36 3.42 2.23
C ALA A 87 17.85 3.95 3.60
N ASP A 88 17.36 5.19 3.67
CA ASP A 88 16.69 5.72 4.86
C ASP A 88 15.45 4.90 5.22
N LYS A 89 14.60 4.57 4.24
CA LYS A 89 13.40 3.75 4.48
C LYS A 89 13.74 2.32 4.87
N GLN A 90 14.84 1.76 4.41
CA GLN A 90 15.31 0.44 4.83
C GLN A 90 15.65 0.40 6.32
N LYS A 91 16.29 1.44 6.87
CA LYS A 91 16.53 1.58 8.31
C LYS A 91 15.20 1.56 9.11
N LEU A 92 14.15 2.20 8.57
CA LEU A 92 12.83 2.17 9.20
C LEU A 92 12.17 0.77 9.16
N VAL A 93 12.49 -0.06 8.16
CA VAL A 93 12.07 -1.49 8.14
C VAL A 93 12.75 -2.26 9.25
N GLU A 94 14.06 -2.07 9.44
CA GLU A 94 14.86 -2.71 10.49
C GLU A 94 14.36 -2.33 11.88
N LEU A 95 14.00 -1.06 12.08
CA LEU A 95 13.36 -0.54 13.29
C LEU A 95 11.88 -0.95 13.43
N LYS A 96 11.32 -1.72 12.49
CA LYS A 96 9.92 -2.17 12.46
C LYS A 96 8.88 -1.02 12.47
N THR A 97 9.28 0.20 12.10
CA THR A 97 8.37 1.35 11.99
C THR A 97 7.57 1.32 10.71
N ILE A 98 8.13 0.77 9.62
CA ILE A 98 7.42 0.45 8.39
C ILE A 98 7.59 -1.03 8.03
N THR A 99 6.68 -1.56 7.21
CA THR A 99 6.75 -2.95 6.74
C THR A 99 7.62 -3.07 5.49
N LYS A 100 8.20 -4.27 5.26
CA LYS A 100 8.88 -4.60 3.99
C LYS A 100 7.99 -4.34 2.76
N GLY A 101 6.68 -4.65 2.87
CA GLY A 101 5.72 -4.37 1.79
C GLY A 101 5.57 -2.87 1.49
N ARG A 102 5.58 -2.01 2.53
CA ARG A 102 5.55 -0.54 2.33
C ARG A 102 6.84 -0.05 1.65
N HIS A 103 8.00 -0.56 2.06
CA HIS A 103 9.26 -0.26 1.41
C HIS A 103 9.23 -0.65 -0.08
N GLY A 104 8.77 -1.87 -0.41
CA GLY A 104 8.61 -2.31 -1.79
C GLY A 104 7.67 -1.41 -2.61
N THR A 105 6.53 -0.97 -2.02
CA THR A 105 5.63 -0.02 -2.67
C THR A 105 6.32 1.33 -2.96
N ILE A 106 7.08 1.87 -2.00
CA ILE A 106 7.86 3.10 -2.17
C ILE A 106 8.86 2.93 -3.32
N SER A 107 9.59 1.82 -3.34
CA SER A 107 10.56 1.51 -4.41
C SER A 107 9.90 1.45 -5.79
N THR A 108 8.72 0.81 -5.91
CA THR A 108 7.97 0.75 -7.16
C THR A 108 7.53 2.15 -7.63
N HIS A 109 6.97 2.97 -6.73
CA HIS A 109 6.56 4.34 -7.07
C HIS A 109 7.73 5.18 -7.56
N LEU A 110 8.88 5.10 -6.88
CA LEU A 110 10.08 5.84 -7.26
C LEU A 110 10.73 5.29 -8.53
N GLY A 111 10.60 3.99 -8.81
CA GLY A 111 10.99 3.41 -10.09
C GLY A 111 10.22 4.07 -11.26
N HIS A 112 8.90 4.19 -11.14
CA HIS A 112 8.10 4.88 -12.15
C HIS A 112 8.46 6.36 -12.32
N TRP A 113 8.83 7.03 -11.23
CA TRP A 113 9.30 8.41 -11.30
C TRP A 113 10.64 8.52 -12.02
N LEU A 114 11.60 7.61 -11.75
CA LEU A 114 12.89 7.55 -12.44
C LEU A 114 12.74 7.29 -13.94
N ASP A 115 11.80 6.45 -14.34
CA ASP A 115 11.51 6.19 -15.75
C ASP A 115 10.98 7.44 -16.48
N TYR A 116 10.24 8.30 -15.77
CA TYR A 116 9.73 9.57 -16.29
C TYR A 116 10.81 10.65 -16.36
N ILE A 117 11.49 10.92 -15.22
CA ILE A 117 12.41 12.07 -15.11
C ILE A 117 13.79 11.80 -15.74
N LYS A 118 14.14 10.54 -15.97
CA LYS A 118 15.44 9.96 -16.31
C LYS A 118 16.38 9.87 -15.12
N ARG A 119 17.11 8.74 -15.07
CA ARG A 119 17.94 8.37 -13.90
C ARG A 119 19.11 9.29 -13.67
N ASP A 120 19.72 9.80 -14.74
CA ASP A 120 20.91 10.65 -14.75
C ASP A 120 20.61 12.14 -14.59
N THR A 121 19.34 12.55 -14.60
CA THR A 121 18.93 13.94 -14.38
C THR A 121 19.45 14.47 -13.05
N LYS A 122 20.05 15.65 -13.06
CA LYS A 122 20.58 16.27 -11.84
C LYS A 122 19.47 16.88 -11.00
N LEU A 123 19.39 16.54 -9.72
CA LEU A 123 18.31 17.02 -8.84
C LEU A 123 18.22 18.54 -8.70
N LYS A 124 19.35 19.25 -8.79
CA LYS A 124 19.38 20.72 -8.72
C LYS A 124 18.88 21.41 -9.98
N GLU A 125 18.78 20.68 -11.09
CA GLU A 125 18.24 21.18 -12.36
C GLU A 125 16.71 21.02 -12.42
N LEU A 126 16.11 20.30 -11.46
CA LEU A 126 14.68 20.09 -11.42
C LEU A 126 13.97 21.29 -10.78
N GLU A 127 12.99 21.82 -11.48
CA GLU A 127 12.09 22.87 -11.01
C GLU A 127 10.83 22.26 -10.40
N ARG A 128 10.01 23.08 -9.72
CA ARG A 128 8.77 22.62 -9.09
C ARG A 128 7.77 22.02 -10.08
N ASN A 129 7.75 22.50 -11.32
CA ASN A 129 6.88 22.03 -12.41
C ASN A 129 7.38 20.76 -13.10
N ALA A 130 8.54 20.22 -12.75
CA ALA A 130 9.13 19.03 -13.38
C ALA A 130 8.22 17.79 -13.37
N ALA A 131 7.22 17.74 -12.49
CA ALA A 131 6.24 16.66 -12.42
C ALA A 131 4.90 16.94 -13.13
N GLU A 132 4.76 18.07 -13.84
CA GLU A 132 3.49 18.46 -14.47
C GLU A 132 2.98 17.42 -15.47
N GLY A 133 3.87 16.81 -16.26
CA GLY A 133 3.52 15.77 -17.24
C GLY A 133 3.43 14.35 -16.66
N TYR A 134 3.72 14.14 -15.37
CA TYR A 134 3.89 12.81 -14.80
C TYR A 134 2.62 11.95 -14.89
N PHE A 135 1.46 12.49 -14.56
CA PHE A 135 0.21 11.73 -14.61
C PHE A 135 -0.16 11.29 -16.03
N ALA A 136 0.00 12.19 -17.01
CA ALA A 136 -0.23 11.85 -18.42
C ALA A 136 0.73 10.74 -18.89
N TYR A 137 2.00 10.83 -18.52
CA TYR A 137 2.99 9.79 -18.79
C TYR A 137 2.58 8.44 -18.17
N ARG A 138 2.15 8.42 -16.91
CA ARG A 138 1.74 7.19 -16.20
C ARG A 138 0.50 6.56 -16.83
N ILE A 139 -0.50 7.37 -17.19
CA ILE A 139 -1.75 6.90 -17.83
C ILE A 139 -1.42 6.28 -19.19
N LYS A 140 -0.60 6.95 -20.01
CA LYS A 140 -0.20 6.48 -21.34
C LYS A 140 0.58 5.15 -21.29
N ASN A 141 1.43 4.95 -20.30
CA ASN A 141 2.31 3.78 -20.21
C ASN A 141 1.75 2.65 -19.33
N ALA A 142 0.55 2.78 -18.77
CA ALA A 142 -0.08 1.74 -17.98
C ALA A 142 -0.74 0.68 -18.88
N LYS A 143 -0.32 -0.58 -18.75
CA LYS A 143 -0.84 -1.70 -19.59
C LYS A 143 -2.34 -1.97 -19.41
N HIS A 144 -2.90 -1.68 -18.23
CA HIS A 144 -4.29 -2.01 -17.86
C HIS A 144 -5.05 -0.82 -17.26
N GLY A 145 -4.66 0.41 -17.64
CA GLY A 145 -5.16 1.61 -16.98
C GLY A 145 -4.54 1.80 -15.58
N ILE A 146 -4.77 2.97 -15.00
CA ILE A 146 -4.26 3.31 -13.67
C ILE A 146 -5.30 4.12 -12.91
N ALA A 147 -5.60 3.70 -11.68
CA ALA A 147 -6.55 4.41 -10.84
C ALA A 147 -5.98 5.74 -10.33
N HIS A 148 -6.80 6.78 -10.24
CA HIS A 148 -6.41 8.08 -9.69
C HIS A 148 -5.84 7.98 -8.27
N THR A 149 -6.34 7.06 -7.44
CA THR A 149 -5.79 6.78 -6.11
C THR A 149 -4.35 6.27 -6.17
N THR A 150 -3.97 5.53 -7.21
CA THR A 150 -2.58 5.08 -7.43
C THR A 150 -1.69 6.27 -7.76
N LEU A 151 -2.13 7.14 -8.67
CA LEU A 151 -1.41 8.37 -9.04
C LEU A 151 -1.21 9.28 -7.81
N ALA A 152 -2.25 9.48 -7.00
CA ALA A 152 -2.16 10.26 -5.76
C ALA A 152 -1.17 9.64 -4.74
N ASN A 153 -1.11 8.32 -4.64
CA ASN A 153 -0.15 7.63 -3.79
C ASN A 153 1.30 7.75 -4.31
N GLU A 154 1.50 7.69 -5.63
CA GLU A 154 2.80 7.94 -6.26
C GLU A 154 3.25 9.38 -6.01
N GLN A 155 2.39 10.38 -6.25
CA GLN A 155 2.64 11.79 -5.92
C GLN A 155 3.07 11.97 -4.46
N GLY A 156 2.31 11.41 -3.51
CA GLY A 156 2.64 11.49 -2.09
C GLY A 156 4.00 10.87 -1.76
N THR A 157 4.38 9.78 -2.44
CA THR A 157 5.69 9.13 -2.26
C THR A 157 6.83 9.98 -2.84
N ILE A 158 6.64 10.55 -4.04
CA ILE A 158 7.64 11.39 -4.71
C ILE A 158 7.89 12.67 -3.88
N ASN A 159 6.84 13.36 -3.46
CA ASN A 159 6.98 14.57 -2.65
C ASN A 159 7.56 14.30 -1.26
N ALA A 160 7.27 13.14 -0.65
CA ALA A 160 7.91 12.75 0.60
C ALA A 160 9.43 12.50 0.42
N MET A 161 9.86 11.95 -0.71
CA MET A 161 11.27 11.82 -1.07
C MET A 161 11.90 13.20 -1.30
N MET A 162 11.25 14.07 -2.06
CA MET A 162 11.78 15.42 -2.32
C MET A 162 11.95 16.22 -1.04
N ALA A 163 10.98 16.18 -0.13
CA ALA A 163 11.10 16.82 1.17
C ALA A 163 12.25 16.26 2.03
N TYR A 164 12.54 14.96 1.94
CA TYR A 164 13.72 14.35 2.57
C TYR A 164 15.01 14.89 1.94
N LEU A 165 15.11 14.90 0.62
CA LEU A 165 16.29 15.37 -0.11
C LEU A 165 16.53 16.88 0.07
N PHE A 166 15.47 17.67 0.17
CA PHE A 166 15.56 19.10 0.47
C PHE A 166 16.17 19.32 1.87
N ARG A 167 15.68 18.64 2.91
CA ARG A 167 16.27 18.70 4.26
C ARG A 167 17.72 18.21 4.28
N ALA A 168 18.04 17.20 3.48
CA ALA A 168 19.41 16.71 3.30
C ALA A 168 20.27 17.63 2.40
N LYS A 169 19.75 18.78 1.94
CA LYS A 169 20.42 19.76 1.08
C LYS A 169 20.90 19.18 -0.27
N GLN A 170 20.23 18.12 -0.75
CA GLN A 170 20.52 17.49 -2.04
C GLN A 170 19.61 18.03 -3.17
N SER A 171 18.52 18.68 -2.83
CA SER A 171 17.58 19.31 -3.76
C SER A 171 17.34 20.77 -3.37
N VAL A 172 17.01 21.61 -4.35
CA VAL A 172 16.54 23.00 -4.16
C VAL A 172 15.02 23.09 -4.10
N VAL A 173 14.33 22.01 -4.49
CA VAL A 173 12.87 21.90 -4.50
C VAL A 173 12.44 20.98 -3.37
N GLU A 174 11.53 21.43 -2.52
CA GLU A 174 10.97 20.62 -1.42
C GLU A 174 9.85 19.69 -1.89
N ALA A 175 9.05 20.15 -2.85
CA ALA A 175 7.96 19.37 -3.43
C ALA A 175 7.71 19.79 -4.88
N PHE A 176 7.31 18.85 -5.71
CA PHE A 176 6.85 19.12 -7.06
C PHE A 176 5.38 19.53 -7.08
N ASP A 177 5.04 20.40 -8.01
CA ASP A 177 3.67 20.74 -8.34
C ASP A 177 3.12 19.71 -9.33
N PHE A 178 2.11 18.96 -8.91
CA PHE A 178 1.42 18.01 -9.76
C PHE A 178 0.08 18.58 -10.24
N PRO A 179 -0.40 18.19 -11.43
CA PRO A 179 -1.72 18.55 -11.88
C PRO A 179 -2.78 18.07 -10.89
N LYS A 180 -3.87 18.82 -10.77
CA LYS A 180 -5.02 18.36 -9.97
C LYS A 180 -5.67 17.17 -10.67
N LEU A 181 -5.81 16.05 -9.98
CA LEU A 181 -6.62 14.93 -10.44
C LEU A 181 -8.10 15.37 -10.42
N SER A 182 -8.77 15.24 -11.56
CA SER A 182 -10.18 15.59 -11.68
C SER A 182 -11.02 14.77 -10.68
N LYS A 183 -11.86 15.43 -9.89
CA LYS A 183 -12.81 14.75 -9.01
C LYS A 183 -14.00 14.15 -9.77
N TYR A 184 -14.21 14.58 -11.02
CA TYR A 184 -15.37 14.18 -11.83
C TYR A 184 -15.31 12.73 -12.34
N GLU A 185 -14.12 12.13 -12.38
CA GLU A 185 -13.94 10.73 -12.80
C GLU A 185 -13.89 9.73 -11.64
N ILE A 186 -14.09 10.19 -10.41
CA ILE A 186 -14.43 9.29 -9.31
C ILE A 186 -15.92 9.07 -9.40
N ASP A 187 -16.32 8.26 -10.37
CA ASP A 187 -17.68 7.80 -10.51
C ASP A 187 -18.08 7.20 -9.16
N ASN A 188 -19.16 7.72 -8.57
CA ASN A 188 -19.67 7.21 -7.29
C ASN A 188 -20.04 5.70 -7.38
N GLU A 189 -20.27 5.17 -8.58
CA GLU A 189 -20.38 3.74 -8.83
C GLU A 189 -19.05 2.99 -8.68
N ALA A 190 -17.90 3.57 -9.03
CA ALA A 190 -16.60 2.95 -8.82
C ALA A 190 -16.22 2.83 -7.33
N ILE A 191 -16.86 3.60 -6.45
CA ILE A 191 -16.73 3.46 -4.99
C ILE A 191 -17.51 2.22 -4.48
N ARG A 192 -18.54 1.79 -5.21
CA ARG A 192 -19.27 0.55 -4.92
C ARG A 192 -18.39 -0.63 -5.28
N ARG A 193 -17.74 -1.16 -4.27
CA ARG A 193 -16.92 -2.36 -4.48
C ARG A 193 -17.84 -3.51 -4.84
N ALA A 194 -17.58 -4.15 -5.97
CA ALA A 194 -18.35 -5.27 -6.44
C ALA A 194 -18.41 -6.38 -5.39
N THR A 195 -19.59 -6.89 -5.16
CA THR A 195 -19.85 -8.01 -4.25
C THR A 195 -20.74 -9.04 -4.96
N LEU A 196 -20.82 -10.23 -4.40
CA LEU A 196 -21.72 -11.27 -4.86
C LEU A 196 -23.16 -10.94 -4.43
N THR A 197 -24.13 -11.32 -5.25
CA THR A 197 -25.53 -11.40 -4.82
C THR A 197 -25.74 -12.65 -3.95
N ASN A 198 -26.90 -12.77 -3.31
CA ASN A 198 -27.26 -13.97 -2.55
C ASN A 198 -27.34 -15.21 -3.45
N ASP A 199 -27.90 -15.08 -4.64
CA ASP A 199 -28.04 -16.18 -5.59
C ASP A 199 -26.68 -16.62 -6.13
N GLU A 200 -25.79 -15.66 -6.46
CA GLU A 200 -24.41 -15.96 -6.85
C GLU A 200 -23.65 -16.66 -5.72
N TYR A 201 -23.79 -16.22 -4.48
CA TYR A 201 -23.16 -16.89 -3.34
C TYR A 201 -23.71 -18.30 -3.13
N ASN A 202 -25.02 -18.50 -3.29
CA ASN A 202 -25.64 -19.83 -3.23
C ASN A 202 -25.14 -20.72 -4.38
N ALA A 203 -25.04 -20.22 -5.61
CA ALA A 203 -24.45 -20.93 -6.74
C ALA A 203 -22.98 -21.28 -6.47
N LEU A 204 -22.19 -20.33 -5.94
CA LEU A 204 -20.79 -20.54 -5.55
C LEU A 204 -20.67 -21.66 -4.49
N THR A 205 -21.52 -21.66 -3.48
CA THR A 205 -21.48 -22.71 -2.43
C THR A 205 -21.81 -24.10 -2.98
N LYS A 206 -22.72 -24.21 -3.96
CA LYS A 206 -22.99 -25.46 -4.69
C LYS A 206 -21.80 -25.88 -5.54
N ALA A 207 -21.26 -24.96 -6.35
CA ALA A 207 -20.11 -25.21 -7.22
C ALA A 207 -18.87 -25.66 -6.43
N MET A 208 -18.63 -25.11 -5.25
CA MET A 208 -17.52 -25.51 -4.38
C MET A 208 -17.57 -27.00 -3.98
N ARG A 209 -18.77 -27.59 -3.88
CA ARG A 209 -18.91 -29.06 -3.60
C ARG A 209 -18.40 -29.89 -4.78
N SER A 210 -18.79 -29.53 -5.99
CA SER A 210 -18.32 -30.18 -7.21
C SER A 210 -16.80 -29.96 -7.44
N TYR A 211 -16.29 -28.77 -7.07
CA TYR A 211 -14.88 -28.39 -7.22
C TYR A 211 -13.93 -29.31 -6.43
N VAL A 212 -14.36 -29.81 -5.29
CA VAL A 212 -13.58 -30.72 -4.43
C VAL A 212 -13.99 -32.19 -4.58
N ALA A 213 -14.90 -32.51 -5.52
CA ALA A 213 -15.36 -33.87 -5.74
C ALA A 213 -14.23 -34.76 -6.30
N ARG A 214 -13.55 -35.51 -5.44
CA ARG A 214 -12.34 -36.28 -5.73
C ARG A 214 -12.53 -37.32 -6.85
N LYS A 215 -13.63 -38.08 -6.77
CA LYS A 215 -13.94 -39.16 -7.74
C LYS A 215 -14.21 -38.62 -9.14
N ALA A 216 -14.93 -37.50 -9.25
CA ALA A 216 -15.29 -36.90 -10.53
C ALA A 216 -14.12 -36.18 -11.23
N SER A 217 -13.15 -35.70 -10.45
CA SER A 217 -12.06 -34.83 -10.96
C SER A 217 -10.70 -35.50 -11.02
N LYS A 218 -10.58 -36.80 -10.65
CA LYS A 218 -9.32 -37.57 -10.63
C LYS A 218 -8.16 -36.82 -9.93
N LEU A 219 -8.46 -36.16 -8.80
CA LEU A 219 -7.48 -35.37 -8.07
C LEU A 219 -6.48 -36.24 -7.30
N ASP A 220 -5.21 -35.88 -7.38
CA ASP A 220 -4.23 -36.36 -6.41
C ASP A 220 -4.47 -35.77 -5.02
N ASP A 221 -3.74 -36.26 -4.04
CA ASP A 221 -3.93 -35.85 -2.64
C ASP A 221 -3.58 -34.40 -2.39
N ASP A 222 -2.54 -33.88 -3.03
CA ASP A 222 -2.06 -32.51 -2.80
C ASP A 222 -3.02 -31.47 -3.43
N GLU A 223 -3.45 -31.72 -4.66
CA GLU A 223 -4.45 -30.86 -5.32
C GLU A 223 -5.81 -30.92 -4.60
N TYR A 224 -6.22 -32.11 -4.12
CA TYR A 224 -7.44 -32.24 -3.31
C TYR A 224 -7.34 -31.42 -2.03
N MET A 225 -6.26 -31.54 -1.28
CA MET A 225 -6.06 -30.78 -0.06
C MET A 225 -5.98 -29.27 -0.29
N MET A 226 -5.33 -28.85 -1.38
CA MET A 226 -5.29 -27.44 -1.76
C MET A 226 -6.67 -26.90 -2.11
N ARG A 227 -7.50 -27.65 -2.84
CA ARG A 227 -8.88 -27.27 -3.17
C ARG A 227 -9.76 -27.19 -1.93
N GLU A 228 -9.66 -28.14 -1.01
CA GLU A 228 -10.40 -28.12 0.26
C GLU A 228 -9.95 -26.94 1.15
N LEU A 229 -8.65 -26.64 1.21
CA LEU A 229 -8.16 -25.46 1.90
C LEU A 229 -8.76 -24.19 1.31
N ALA A 230 -8.70 -24.02 -0.02
CA ALA A 230 -9.26 -22.86 -0.70
C ALA A 230 -10.78 -22.74 -0.51
N ARG A 231 -11.50 -23.85 -0.57
CA ARG A 231 -12.95 -23.90 -0.28
C ARG A 231 -13.26 -23.42 1.13
N HIS A 232 -12.58 -23.96 2.13
CA HIS A 232 -12.82 -23.55 3.53
C HIS A 232 -12.38 -22.11 3.77
N TYR A 233 -11.32 -21.65 3.10
CA TYR A 233 -10.93 -20.23 3.11
C TYR A 233 -12.08 -19.33 2.62
N VAL A 234 -12.70 -19.65 1.49
CA VAL A 234 -13.81 -18.88 0.90
C VAL A 234 -15.04 -18.88 1.80
N LEU A 235 -15.43 -20.05 2.31
CA LEU A 235 -16.57 -20.18 3.22
C LEU A 235 -16.40 -19.37 4.50
N ILE A 236 -15.21 -19.40 5.09
CA ILE A 236 -14.89 -18.65 6.31
C ILE A 236 -14.81 -17.15 6.01
N ALA A 237 -14.18 -16.73 4.90
CA ALA A 237 -14.12 -15.34 4.49
C ALA A 237 -15.50 -14.68 4.35
N ALA A 238 -16.46 -15.39 3.73
CA ALA A 238 -17.84 -14.93 3.54
C ALA A 238 -18.64 -14.81 4.84
N ASN A 239 -18.22 -15.47 5.92
CA ASN A 239 -18.90 -15.46 7.21
C ASN A 239 -18.21 -14.59 8.27
N ALA A 240 -16.88 -14.52 8.25
CA ALA A 240 -16.08 -13.79 9.25
C ALA A 240 -15.76 -12.35 8.82
N GLY A 241 -15.72 -12.07 7.53
CA GLY A 241 -15.40 -10.75 6.98
C GLY A 241 -14.00 -10.24 7.35
N LEU A 242 -13.07 -11.13 7.64
CA LEU A 242 -11.68 -10.79 7.95
C LEU A 242 -10.97 -10.16 6.75
N ARG A 243 -9.96 -9.33 7.00
CA ARG A 243 -9.05 -8.94 5.92
C ARG A 243 -8.22 -10.14 5.48
N THR A 244 -7.86 -10.20 4.20
CA THR A 244 -7.07 -11.30 3.64
C THR A 244 -5.83 -11.62 4.48
N GLY A 245 -5.05 -10.60 4.85
CA GLY A 245 -3.85 -10.79 5.66
C GLY A 245 -4.12 -11.24 7.10
N GLU A 246 -5.26 -10.87 7.68
CA GLU A 246 -5.69 -11.37 8.99
C GLU A 246 -6.08 -12.83 8.91
N GLN A 247 -6.89 -13.21 7.92
CA GLN A 247 -7.35 -14.59 7.74
C GLN A 247 -6.21 -15.57 7.43
N GLN A 248 -5.28 -15.19 6.56
CA GLN A 248 -4.12 -16.02 6.22
C GLN A 248 -3.17 -16.29 7.40
N GLN A 249 -3.22 -15.46 8.44
CA GLN A 249 -2.35 -15.55 9.59
C GLN A 249 -3.05 -16.10 10.84
N LEU A 250 -4.31 -16.55 10.72
CA LEU A 250 -5.00 -17.22 11.81
C LEU A 250 -4.31 -18.53 12.19
N ARG A 251 -4.16 -18.76 13.48
CA ARG A 251 -3.70 -20.01 14.08
C ARG A 251 -4.85 -20.72 14.78
N TRP A 252 -4.70 -21.99 15.03
CA TRP A 252 -5.76 -22.73 15.73
C TRP A 252 -6.00 -22.23 17.16
N CYS A 253 -5.01 -21.65 17.84
CA CYS A 253 -5.22 -20.98 19.13
C CYS A 253 -6.06 -19.69 19.03
N ASP A 254 -6.15 -19.08 17.87
CA ASP A 254 -6.92 -17.85 17.66
C ASP A 254 -8.43 -18.13 17.50
N VAL A 255 -8.86 -19.40 17.37
CA VAL A 255 -10.24 -19.76 17.07
C VAL A 255 -10.82 -20.74 18.10
N LYS A 256 -11.94 -20.38 18.68
CA LYS A 256 -12.73 -21.25 19.56
C LYS A 256 -14.10 -21.49 18.96
N MET A 257 -14.51 -22.75 18.86
CA MET A 257 -15.86 -23.12 18.44
C MET A 257 -16.77 -23.13 19.66
N LYS A 258 -17.91 -22.45 19.57
CA LYS A 258 -18.91 -22.36 20.64
C LYS A 258 -20.28 -22.76 20.13
N LYS A 259 -20.93 -23.69 20.80
CA LYS A 259 -22.35 -23.99 20.58
C LYS A 259 -23.18 -22.84 21.14
N HIS A 260 -24.15 -22.38 20.38
CA HIS A 260 -25.07 -21.32 20.78
C HIS A 260 -26.49 -21.73 20.38
N GLU A 261 -27.38 -21.70 21.32
CA GLU A 261 -28.82 -22.00 21.11
C GLU A 261 -29.50 -20.73 20.59
N LEU A 262 -30.25 -20.86 19.51
CA LEU A 262 -30.95 -19.76 18.86
C LEU A 262 -32.47 -19.96 18.96
N GLY A 263 -33.10 -19.02 19.67
CA GLY A 263 -34.54 -18.85 19.72
C GLY A 263 -35.35 -20.02 20.37
N ALA A 264 -36.66 -19.89 20.36
CA ALA A 264 -37.60 -20.87 20.96
C ALA A 264 -37.54 -22.27 20.31
N ALA A 265 -36.95 -22.42 19.11
CA ALA A 265 -36.84 -23.70 18.41
C ALA A 265 -35.62 -24.51 18.82
N MET A 266 -34.84 -24.10 19.84
CA MET A 266 -33.60 -24.77 20.35
C MET A 266 -32.64 -25.23 19.26
N GLN A 267 -32.58 -24.51 18.12
CA GLN A 267 -31.58 -24.84 17.10
C GLN A 267 -30.18 -24.46 17.56
N THR A 268 -29.36 -25.47 17.83
CA THR A 268 -27.94 -25.25 18.17
C THR A 268 -27.14 -24.92 16.93
N LYS A 269 -26.53 -23.75 16.89
CA LYS A 269 -25.54 -23.36 15.87
C LYS A 269 -24.14 -23.35 16.44
N LEU A 270 -23.19 -23.87 15.65
CA LEU A 270 -21.79 -23.80 15.99
C LEU A 270 -21.23 -22.47 15.47
N LEU A 271 -20.90 -21.56 16.38
CA LEU A 271 -20.26 -20.29 16.09
C LEU A 271 -18.74 -20.40 16.22
N ALA A 272 -18.01 -19.56 15.50
CA ALA A 272 -16.60 -19.33 15.71
C ALA A 272 -16.38 -18.02 16.47
N GLU A 273 -15.70 -18.09 17.61
CA GLU A 273 -15.08 -16.96 18.28
C GLU A 273 -13.66 -16.83 17.75
N ILE A 274 -13.35 -15.70 17.10
CA ILE A 274 -12.07 -15.46 16.45
C ILE A 274 -11.37 -14.29 17.15
N TYR A 275 -10.13 -14.50 17.56
CA TYR A 275 -9.26 -13.46 18.09
C TYR A 275 -8.27 -13.00 17.01
N VAL A 276 -8.38 -11.74 16.60
CA VAL A 276 -7.45 -11.12 15.65
C VAL A 276 -6.37 -10.40 16.44
N ARG A 277 -5.16 -10.91 16.36
CA ARG A 277 -4.00 -10.36 17.07
C ARG A 277 -3.56 -9.03 16.45
N LYS A 278 -3.08 -8.08 17.27
CA LYS A 278 -2.60 -6.76 16.85
C LYS A 278 -1.50 -6.83 15.78
N GLU A 279 -0.63 -7.85 15.84
CA GLU A 279 0.47 -8.05 14.89
C GLU A 279 -0.03 -8.38 13.49
N THR A 280 -1.20 -9.01 13.37
CA THR A 280 -1.82 -9.38 12.09
C THR A 280 -2.84 -8.36 11.62
N SER A 281 -3.27 -7.45 12.50
CA SER A 281 -4.26 -6.42 12.23
C SER A 281 -3.64 -5.21 11.52
N LYS A 282 -4.27 -4.74 10.43
CA LYS A 282 -3.85 -3.53 9.71
C LYS A 282 -3.85 -2.28 10.61
N VAL A 283 -4.77 -2.22 11.57
CA VAL A 283 -4.93 -1.09 12.51
C VAL A 283 -4.15 -1.27 13.81
N ARG A 284 -3.36 -2.35 13.92
CA ARG A 284 -2.53 -2.71 15.10
C ARG A 284 -3.32 -2.69 16.43
N LYS A 285 -4.58 -3.12 16.38
CA LYS A 285 -5.44 -3.33 17.55
C LYS A 285 -5.94 -4.76 17.56
N ASP A 286 -5.94 -5.36 18.73
CA ASP A 286 -6.58 -6.64 18.97
C ASP A 286 -8.09 -6.49 18.87
N ARG A 287 -8.75 -7.52 18.39
CA ARG A 287 -10.20 -7.62 18.47
C ARG A 287 -10.68 -9.06 18.54
N LYS A 288 -11.82 -9.24 19.18
CA LYS A 288 -12.57 -10.48 19.18
C LYS A 288 -13.83 -10.29 18.33
N LEU A 289 -14.15 -11.29 17.53
CA LEU A 289 -15.39 -11.31 16.77
C LEU A 289 -16.05 -12.69 16.86
N TYR A 290 -17.36 -12.71 16.69
CA TYR A 290 -18.15 -13.92 16.57
C TYR A 290 -18.76 -14.00 15.18
N CYS A 291 -18.66 -15.16 14.55
CA CYS A 291 -19.25 -15.36 13.23
C CYS A 291 -19.93 -16.72 13.09
N ARG A 292 -20.86 -16.81 12.14
CA ARG A 292 -21.34 -18.09 11.64
C ARG A 292 -20.20 -18.78 10.90
N GLY A 293 -20.12 -20.09 10.97
CA GLY A 293 -19.06 -20.82 10.23
C GLY A 293 -18.16 -21.68 11.13
N GLY A 294 -18.46 -21.83 12.41
CA GLY A 294 -17.77 -22.78 13.29
C GLY A 294 -17.69 -24.19 12.71
N THR A 295 -18.76 -24.61 12.00
CA THR A 295 -18.79 -25.90 11.28
C THR A 295 -17.75 -25.98 10.15
N TYR A 296 -17.39 -24.88 9.51
CA TYR A 296 -16.36 -24.87 8.46
C TYR A 296 -14.97 -25.02 9.07
N PHE A 297 -14.69 -24.38 10.20
CA PHE A 297 -13.47 -24.58 10.94
C PHE A 297 -13.34 -26.01 11.45
N GLU A 298 -14.42 -26.58 12.01
CA GLU A 298 -14.43 -27.95 12.49
C GLU A 298 -14.16 -28.95 11.36
N ARG A 299 -14.83 -28.81 10.22
CA ARG A 299 -14.61 -29.67 9.04
C ARG A 299 -13.19 -29.56 8.52
N TRP A 300 -12.66 -28.35 8.39
CA TRP A 300 -11.29 -28.15 7.95
C TRP A 300 -10.29 -28.74 8.96
N LYS A 301 -10.56 -28.61 10.25
CA LYS A 301 -9.71 -29.22 11.29
C LYS A 301 -9.63 -30.74 11.19
N LYS A 302 -10.74 -31.39 10.80
CA LYS A 302 -10.77 -32.85 10.60
C LYS A 302 -10.02 -33.31 9.33
N LEU A 303 -9.88 -32.45 8.33
CA LEU A 303 -9.16 -32.74 7.09
C LEU A 303 -7.68 -32.40 7.17
N SER A 304 -7.34 -31.32 7.87
CA SER A 304 -5.95 -30.84 7.98
C SER A 304 -5.10 -31.80 8.81
N LYS A 305 -3.86 -32.04 8.35
CA LYS A 305 -2.84 -32.80 9.09
C LYS A 305 -2.14 -31.94 10.15
N HIS A 306 -2.25 -30.60 10.06
CA HIS A 306 -1.57 -29.62 10.93
C HIS A 306 -2.61 -28.85 11.75
N THR A 307 -2.80 -29.27 12.99
CA THR A 307 -3.86 -28.74 13.86
C THR A 307 -3.38 -28.37 15.26
N SER A 308 -2.07 -28.32 15.46
CA SER A 308 -1.47 -27.83 16.70
C SER A 308 -1.87 -26.38 16.96
N SER A 309 -1.92 -25.95 18.20
CA SER A 309 -2.40 -24.61 18.59
C SER A 309 -1.69 -23.46 17.87
N THR A 310 -0.39 -23.64 17.55
CA THR A 310 0.44 -22.64 16.86
C THR A 310 0.43 -22.74 15.34
N ASP A 311 -0.15 -23.83 14.78
CA ASP A 311 -0.19 -24.03 13.34
C ASP A 311 -1.14 -23.03 12.68
N LEU A 312 -0.78 -22.59 11.46
CA LEU A 312 -1.63 -21.75 10.64
C LEU A 312 -2.83 -22.58 10.14
N ILE A 313 -4.01 -22.02 10.25
CA ILE A 313 -5.26 -22.67 9.81
C ILE A 313 -5.26 -22.86 8.29
N PHE A 314 -4.87 -21.85 7.53
CA PHE A 314 -4.86 -21.90 6.06
C PHE A 314 -3.44 -22.17 5.54
N SER A 315 -2.99 -23.40 5.82
CA SER A 315 -1.66 -23.89 5.48
C SER A 315 -1.72 -25.41 5.24
N LEU A 316 -0.91 -25.92 4.32
CA LEU A 316 -0.76 -27.35 4.08
C LEU A 316 0.36 -27.98 4.94
N ASP A 317 1.30 -27.18 5.43
CA ASP A 317 2.44 -27.58 6.26
C ASP A 317 2.36 -27.02 7.70
N GLY A 318 1.27 -26.32 8.05
CA GLY A 318 1.07 -25.66 9.34
C GLY A 318 1.89 -24.38 9.55
N LYS A 319 2.88 -24.09 8.73
CA LYS A 319 3.85 -22.99 8.89
C LYS A 319 3.76 -21.94 7.80
N THR A 320 3.64 -22.37 6.55
CA THR A 320 3.60 -21.49 5.38
C THR A 320 2.16 -21.10 5.08
N ARG A 321 1.86 -19.79 5.12
CA ARG A 321 0.53 -19.28 4.76
C ARG A 321 0.26 -19.45 3.28
N ILE A 322 -0.98 -19.79 2.93
CA ILE A 322 -1.41 -19.82 1.53
C ILE A 322 -1.18 -18.45 0.86
N SER A 323 -0.64 -18.45 -0.35
CA SER A 323 -0.38 -17.21 -1.10
C SER A 323 -1.66 -16.58 -1.65
N ASN A 324 -1.66 -15.25 -1.80
CA ASN A 324 -2.77 -14.53 -2.44
C ASN A 324 -3.03 -15.04 -3.86
N ARG A 325 -1.97 -15.42 -4.58
CA ARG A 325 -2.07 -15.94 -5.95
C ARG A 325 -2.79 -17.30 -5.98
N ALA A 326 -2.46 -18.19 -5.07
CA ALA A 326 -3.14 -19.48 -4.96
C ALA A 326 -4.62 -19.34 -4.60
N ILE A 327 -4.94 -18.49 -3.59
CA ILE A 327 -6.33 -18.21 -3.22
C ILE A 327 -7.10 -17.62 -4.41
N LEU A 328 -6.54 -16.66 -5.12
CA LEU A 328 -7.18 -16.01 -6.26
C LEU A 328 -7.44 -17.03 -7.40
N TYR A 329 -6.44 -17.86 -7.69
CA TYR A 329 -6.55 -18.92 -8.70
C TYR A 329 -7.71 -19.88 -8.43
N HIS A 330 -7.77 -20.45 -7.22
CA HIS A 330 -8.82 -21.39 -6.85
C HIS A 330 -10.19 -20.69 -6.74
N PHE A 331 -10.22 -19.46 -6.23
CA PHE A 331 -11.45 -18.67 -6.16
C PHE A 331 -12.06 -18.43 -7.53
N HIS A 332 -11.26 -17.96 -8.50
CA HIS A 332 -11.76 -17.74 -9.87
C HIS A 332 -12.26 -19.04 -10.52
N ARG A 333 -11.61 -20.16 -10.27
CA ARG A 333 -12.11 -21.48 -10.77
C ARG A 333 -13.46 -21.85 -10.16
N MET A 334 -13.65 -21.61 -8.86
CA MET A 334 -14.94 -21.86 -8.20
C MET A 334 -16.02 -20.91 -8.70
N VAL A 335 -15.70 -19.63 -8.91
CA VAL A 335 -16.63 -18.60 -9.40
C VAL A 335 -17.07 -18.91 -10.84
N ARG A 336 -16.12 -19.30 -11.72
CA ARG A 336 -16.46 -19.73 -13.10
C ARG A 336 -17.34 -20.98 -13.09
N LEU A 337 -17.05 -21.96 -12.24
CA LEU A 337 -17.86 -23.18 -12.10
C LEU A 337 -19.27 -22.86 -11.57
N ALA A 338 -19.44 -21.78 -10.84
CA ALA A 338 -20.72 -21.28 -10.37
C ALA A 338 -21.53 -20.53 -11.47
N GLY A 339 -20.96 -20.34 -12.66
CA GLY A 339 -21.62 -19.63 -13.76
C GLY A 339 -21.56 -18.11 -13.67
N ILE A 340 -20.70 -17.54 -12.81
CA ILE A 340 -20.55 -16.07 -12.66
C ILE A 340 -19.52 -15.61 -13.68
N VAL A 341 -19.95 -15.38 -14.92
CA VAL A 341 -19.06 -15.12 -16.07
C VAL A 341 -18.45 -13.73 -16.09
N ASP A 342 -19.13 -12.75 -15.53
CA ASP A 342 -18.73 -11.33 -15.49
C ASP A 342 -17.84 -10.95 -14.28
N HIS A 343 -17.38 -11.93 -13.52
CA HIS A 343 -16.62 -11.71 -12.28
C HIS A 343 -15.34 -10.90 -12.46
N GLU A 344 -14.65 -11.04 -13.61
CA GLU A 344 -13.43 -10.29 -13.91
C GLU A 344 -13.76 -8.83 -14.24
N ALA A 345 -14.78 -8.58 -15.07
CA ALA A 345 -15.24 -7.24 -15.40
C ALA A 345 -15.74 -6.47 -14.16
N ARG A 346 -16.40 -7.18 -13.25
CA ARG A 346 -16.87 -6.63 -11.96
C ARG A 346 -15.75 -6.55 -10.91
N GLY A 347 -14.56 -7.06 -11.16
CA GLY A 347 -13.48 -7.10 -10.20
C GLY A 347 -13.76 -7.96 -8.96
N ILE A 348 -14.54 -9.04 -9.11
CA ILE A 348 -14.84 -10.00 -8.04
C ILE A 348 -13.60 -10.82 -7.70
N VAL A 349 -13.08 -10.60 -6.50
CA VAL A 349 -11.88 -11.23 -5.95
C VAL A 349 -12.16 -11.79 -4.55
N PRO A 350 -11.28 -12.58 -3.94
CA PRO A 350 -11.50 -13.11 -2.58
C PRO A 350 -11.85 -12.04 -1.54
N TYR A 351 -11.36 -10.82 -1.69
CA TYR A 351 -11.71 -9.71 -0.81
C TYR A 351 -13.18 -9.27 -0.94
N SER A 352 -13.83 -9.53 -2.08
CA SER A 352 -15.26 -9.27 -2.29
C SER A 352 -16.16 -10.06 -1.34
N LEU A 353 -15.68 -11.20 -0.79
CA LEU A 353 -16.39 -11.96 0.24
C LEU A 353 -16.55 -11.18 1.55
N ARG A 354 -15.58 -10.33 1.88
CA ARG A 354 -15.72 -9.40 3.01
C ARG A 354 -16.79 -8.34 2.72
N HIS A 355 -16.85 -7.83 1.49
CA HIS A 355 -17.92 -6.92 1.09
C HIS A 355 -19.26 -7.61 1.15
N PHE A 356 -19.36 -8.86 0.68
CA PHE A 356 -20.56 -9.69 0.80
C PHE A 356 -21.02 -9.79 2.27
N MET A 357 -20.12 -10.18 3.18
CA MET A 357 -20.48 -10.30 4.60
C MET A 357 -20.95 -8.96 5.19
N ILE A 358 -20.27 -7.87 4.91
CA ILE A 358 -20.67 -6.53 5.38
C ILE A 358 -22.07 -6.17 4.85
N THR A 359 -22.29 -6.33 3.55
CA THR A 359 -23.59 -6.10 2.90
C THR A 359 -24.71 -6.91 3.60
N GLN A 360 -24.48 -8.21 3.83
CA GLN A 360 -25.45 -9.07 4.52
C GLN A 360 -25.75 -8.58 5.94
N ARG A 361 -24.73 -8.11 6.67
CA ARG A 361 -24.92 -7.60 8.05
C ARG A 361 -25.66 -6.26 8.07
N VAL A 362 -25.33 -5.35 7.17
CA VAL A 362 -26.05 -4.08 7.01
C VAL A 362 -27.53 -4.35 6.64
N LEU A 363 -27.78 -5.21 5.66
CA LEU A 363 -29.13 -5.59 5.24
C LEU A 363 -29.91 -6.34 6.34
N SER A 364 -29.24 -7.08 7.22
CA SER A 364 -29.89 -7.76 8.36
C SER A 364 -30.26 -6.85 9.53
N GLY A 365 -29.95 -5.54 9.47
CA GLY A 365 -30.37 -4.58 10.48
C GLY A 365 -29.28 -4.16 11.47
N LEU A 366 -28.06 -4.67 11.38
CA LEU A 366 -27.00 -4.19 12.24
C LEU A 366 -26.63 -2.74 11.90
N SER A 367 -26.33 -1.95 12.94
CA SER A 367 -25.84 -0.60 12.74
C SER A 367 -24.46 -0.61 12.09
N PHE A 368 -24.09 0.47 11.42
CA PHE A 368 -22.74 0.63 10.84
C PHE A 368 -21.65 0.47 11.89
N GLN A 369 -21.87 0.98 13.10
CA GLN A 369 -20.93 0.83 14.21
C GLN A 369 -20.72 -0.63 14.57
N GLN A 370 -21.78 -1.43 14.75
CA GLN A 370 -21.70 -2.86 15.06
C GLN A 370 -20.93 -3.63 13.96
N VAL A 371 -21.20 -3.31 12.69
CA VAL A 371 -20.51 -3.92 11.56
C VAL A 371 -19.03 -3.48 11.51
N ALA A 372 -18.75 -2.22 11.82
CA ALA A 372 -17.38 -1.69 11.89
C ALA A 372 -16.54 -2.40 12.96
N GLU A 373 -17.10 -2.60 14.15
CA GLU A 373 -16.46 -3.34 15.24
C GLU A 373 -16.16 -4.81 14.84
N MET A 374 -17.15 -5.52 14.26
CA MET A 374 -16.95 -6.89 13.77
C MET A 374 -15.82 -6.97 12.74
N CYS A 375 -15.75 -6.00 11.83
CA CYS A 375 -14.80 -5.99 10.72
C CYS A 375 -13.45 -5.37 11.08
N GLY A 376 -13.33 -4.69 12.22
CA GLY A 376 -12.13 -3.95 12.62
C GLY A 376 -11.81 -2.79 11.66
N THR A 377 -12.82 -1.99 11.34
CA THR A 377 -12.71 -0.77 10.53
C THR A 377 -13.45 0.38 11.23
N SER A 378 -13.44 1.58 10.67
CA SER A 378 -14.21 2.69 11.22
C SER A 378 -15.66 2.69 10.71
N ASP A 379 -16.57 3.24 11.51
CA ASP A 379 -17.96 3.52 11.09
C ASP A 379 -17.99 4.39 9.82
N THR A 380 -17.12 5.38 9.74
CA THR A 380 -16.97 6.26 8.57
C THR A 380 -16.69 5.49 7.28
N GLU A 381 -15.80 4.48 7.34
CA GLU A 381 -15.48 3.64 6.16
C GLU A 381 -16.65 2.74 5.76
N ILE A 382 -17.37 2.18 6.74
CA ILE A 382 -18.60 1.40 6.44
C ILE A 382 -19.65 2.32 5.84
N ARG A 383 -19.91 3.46 6.44
CA ARG A 383 -20.89 4.45 5.97
C ARG A 383 -20.59 4.90 4.55
N LYS A 384 -19.34 5.32 4.28
CA LYS A 384 -18.91 5.76 2.95
C LYS A 384 -19.16 4.72 1.87
N THR A 385 -18.95 3.44 2.18
CA THR A 385 -19.00 2.35 1.19
C THR A 385 -20.41 1.76 1.03
N TYR A 386 -21.22 1.72 2.11
CA TYR A 386 -22.46 0.95 2.16
C TYR A 386 -23.71 1.78 2.48
N TYR A 387 -23.60 3.13 2.53
CA TYR A 387 -24.73 4.00 2.86
C TYR A 387 -25.91 3.85 1.89
N HIS A 388 -25.62 3.62 0.60
CA HIS A 388 -26.64 3.41 -0.43
C HIS A 388 -27.56 2.22 -0.15
N LEU A 389 -27.10 1.20 0.59
CA LEU A 389 -27.94 0.06 0.98
C LEU A 389 -29.04 0.44 1.97
N ILE A 390 -28.94 1.61 2.62
CA ILE A 390 -29.95 2.09 3.56
C ILE A 390 -31.11 2.76 2.83
N ASP A 391 -30.89 3.35 1.67
CA ASP A 391 -31.98 3.99 0.93
C ASP A 391 -33.08 2.97 0.58
N ASP A 392 -32.72 1.74 0.20
CA ASP A 392 -33.66 0.65 -0.02
C ASP A 392 -34.41 0.26 1.28
N ARG A 393 -33.80 0.54 2.46
CA ARG A 393 -34.42 0.24 3.76
C ARG A 393 -35.23 1.39 4.34
N ARG A 394 -35.07 2.63 3.88
CA ARG A 394 -35.87 3.77 4.37
C ARG A 394 -37.35 3.52 4.19
N LEU A 395 -37.75 2.96 3.06
CA LEU A 395 -39.15 2.57 2.82
C LEU A 395 -39.57 1.46 3.77
N ALA A 396 -38.74 0.40 3.91
CA ALA A 396 -39.05 -0.69 4.85
C ALA A 396 -39.09 -0.20 6.30
N ASN A 397 -38.18 0.71 6.69
CA ASN A 397 -38.20 1.32 8.02
C ASN A 397 -39.43 2.22 8.26
N ALA A 398 -39.93 2.89 7.23
CA ALA A 398 -41.12 3.73 7.32
C ALA A 398 -42.40 2.93 7.56
N VAL A 399 -42.42 1.68 7.09
CA VAL A 399 -43.55 0.76 7.28
C VAL A 399 -43.32 -0.30 8.38
N ALA A 400 -42.13 -0.27 9.01
CA ALA A 400 -41.83 -1.19 10.11
C ALA A 400 -42.70 -0.89 11.31
N ASP A 401 -43.43 -1.91 11.76
CA ASP A 401 -44.29 -1.85 12.93
C ASP A 401 -43.64 -2.58 14.12
N PHE A 402 -44.18 -2.33 15.31
CA PHE A 402 -43.71 -2.96 16.53
C PHE A 402 -44.85 -3.26 17.46
N ARG A 403 -44.72 -4.31 18.26
CA ARG A 403 -45.61 -4.61 19.38
C ARG A 403 -44.81 -4.59 20.69
N ARG A 404 -45.53 -4.47 21.81
CA ARG A 404 -44.94 -4.66 23.11
C ARG A 404 -45.29 -6.06 23.63
N ASP A 405 -44.31 -6.71 24.24
CA ASP A 405 -44.56 -7.95 24.98
C ASP A 405 -45.25 -7.68 26.34
N LYS A 406 -45.51 -8.75 27.08
CA LYS A 406 -46.14 -8.65 28.41
C LYS A 406 -45.31 -7.88 29.44
N ASP A 407 -44.02 -7.76 29.20
CA ASP A 407 -43.04 -7.04 30.04
C ASP A 407 -42.78 -5.61 29.54
N GLY A 408 -43.55 -5.16 28.52
CA GLY A 408 -43.43 -3.81 27.95
C GLY A 408 -42.23 -3.61 26.99
N ARG A 409 -41.51 -4.67 26.63
CA ARG A 409 -40.39 -4.59 25.68
C ARG A 409 -40.92 -4.47 24.26
N ILE A 410 -40.23 -3.64 23.46
CA ILE A 410 -40.53 -3.45 22.06
C ILE A 410 -40.03 -4.65 21.24
N ILE A 411 -40.95 -5.30 20.52
CA ILE A 411 -40.64 -6.40 19.60
C ILE A 411 -41.00 -5.95 18.19
N PRO A 412 -40.03 -5.94 17.23
CA PRO A 412 -40.35 -5.69 15.82
C PRO A 412 -41.32 -6.76 15.30
N ILE A 413 -42.28 -6.36 14.48
CA ILE A 413 -43.23 -7.27 13.81
C ILE A 413 -42.73 -7.59 12.41
#